data_6d968a8ee9c172fccfc33e45f1c77e1b
#
_entry.id   6d968a8ee9c172fccfc33e45f1c77e1b
#
_cell.length_a   1.000
_cell.length_b   1.000
_cell.length_c   1.000
_cell.angle_alpha   90.00
_cell.angle_beta   90.00
_cell.angle_gamma   90.00
#
_symmetry.space_group_name_H-M   'P 1'
#
loop_
_entity.id
_entity.type
_entity.pdbx_description
1 polymer ?
#
loop_
_entity_poly.entity_id
_entity_poly.type
_entity_poly.pdbx_seq_one_letter_code
_entity_poly.pdbx_strand_id
1 'polypeptide(L)'
;FGCGSSREHAPQALMRWSDGIAAIVGESFAEIFFGNCVSLGIPCVTAAPADVRALQAAVDADPALEVTVDLEAKRARFGDQSIDVQMPDGARGQLLSGRWDSTAELLDGKDQLPRVTEHLPYFAHWR
;
A
#
# COMPACT_ATOMS: atom_id res chain seq x y z
N PHE A 1 1.67 13.59 3.97
CA PHE A 1 0.46 12.98 4.54
C PHE A 1 0.84 11.85 5.50
N GLY A 2 -0.02 11.58 6.51
CA GLY A 2 0.21 10.50 7.47
C GLY A 2 1.18 10.83 8.61
N CYS A 3 1.58 12.08 8.80
CA CYS A 3 2.39 12.54 9.93
C CYS A 3 1.51 12.62 11.18
N GLY A 4 1.63 11.69 12.06
CA GLY A 4 0.86 11.62 13.30
C GLY A 4 1.27 10.39 14.07
N SER A 5 0.31 9.72 14.71
CA SER A 5 0.59 8.46 15.38
C SER A 5 0.96 7.39 14.35
N SER A 6 2.07 6.71 14.58
CA SER A 6 2.60 5.62 13.75
C SER A 6 1.77 4.33 13.84
N ARG A 7 0.44 4.45 13.85
CA ARG A 7 -0.44 3.32 14.08
C ARG A 7 -1.07 2.85 12.77
N GLU A 8 -1.15 1.57 12.60
CA GLU A 8 -1.85 0.89 11.52
C GLU A 8 -3.35 1.25 11.44
N HIS A 9 -3.95 1.70 12.55
CA HIS A 9 -5.35 2.12 12.59
C HIS A 9 -5.69 3.27 11.63
N ALA A 10 -4.72 4.15 11.31
CA ALA A 10 -4.97 5.25 10.38
C ALA A 10 -5.32 4.76 8.97
N PRO A 11 -4.51 3.92 8.28
CA PRO A 11 -4.91 3.36 7.01
C PRO A 11 -6.08 2.37 7.12
N GLN A 12 -6.23 1.63 8.23
CA GLN A 12 -7.39 0.79 8.45
C GLN A 12 -8.70 1.58 8.52
N ALA A 13 -8.68 2.77 9.12
CA ALA A 13 -9.85 3.64 9.16
C ALA A 13 -10.25 4.09 7.75
N LEU A 14 -9.27 4.49 6.92
CA LEU A 14 -9.50 4.85 5.52
C LEU A 14 -10.04 3.67 4.71
N MET A 15 -9.46 2.48 4.90
CA MET A 15 -9.88 1.26 4.21
C MET A 15 -11.34 0.86 4.54
N ARG A 16 -11.82 1.23 5.75
CA ARG A 16 -13.18 0.92 6.22
C ARG A 16 -14.16 2.08 6.08
N TRP A 17 -13.71 3.22 5.56
CA TRP A 17 -14.58 4.39 5.37
C TRP A 17 -15.45 4.17 4.12
N SER A 18 -16.77 4.23 4.26
CA SER A 18 -17.73 4.00 3.18
C SER A 18 -17.45 2.69 2.43
N ASP A 19 -17.24 2.75 1.12
CA ASP A 19 -16.89 1.61 0.26
C ASP A 19 -15.39 1.27 0.29
N GLY A 20 -14.64 1.94 1.16
CA GLY A 20 -13.19 1.83 1.29
C GLY A 20 -12.43 2.68 0.28
N ILE A 21 -11.11 2.75 0.48
CA ILE A 21 -10.21 3.39 -0.49
C ILE A 21 -9.38 2.34 -1.21
N ALA A 22 -9.22 2.50 -2.52
CA ALA A 22 -8.43 1.61 -3.37
C ALA A 22 -6.97 2.05 -3.50
N ALA A 23 -6.70 3.37 -3.44
CA ALA A 23 -5.36 3.95 -3.52
C ALA A 23 -5.33 5.36 -2.90
N ILE A 24 -4.12 5.85 -2.61
CA ILE A 24 -3.90 7.23 -2.14
C ILE A 24 -2.88 7.90 -3.06
N VAL A 25 -3.24 9.07 -3.58
CA VAL A 25 -2.35 9.94 -4.37
C VAL A 25 -1.98 11.15 -3.52
N GLY A 26 -0.71 11.49 -3.42
CA GLY A 26 -0.26 12.63 -2.63
C GLY A 26 1.10 13.15 -3.06
N GLU A 27 1.54 14.27 -2.48
CA GLU A 27 2.86 14.83 -2.74
C GLU A 27 3.97 14.06 -2.00
N SER A 28 3.67 13.60 -0.79
CA SER A 28 4.58 12.79 0.04
C SER A 28 3.81 12.08 1.15
N PHE A 29 4.41 11.02 1.70
CA PHE A 29 3.86 10.26 2.81
C PHE A 29 4.89 10.09 3.92
N ALA A 30 4.44 10.07 5.18
CA ALA A 30 5.27 9.63 6.28
C ALA A 30 5.60 8.14 6.10
N GLU A 31 6.85 7.77 6.35
CA GLU A 31 7.40 6.44 6.07
C GLU A 31 6.58 5.32 6.73
N ILE A 32 6.23 5.48 8.01
CA ILE A 32 5.45 4.47 8.74
C ILE A 32 4.02 4.35 8.19
N PHE A 33 3.39 5.47 7.86
CA PHE A 33 2.06 5.45 7.24
C PHE A 33 2.10 4.72 5.89
N PHE A 34 3.09 5.03 5.07
CA PHE A 34 3.32 4.36 3.78
C PHE A 34 3.49 2.84 3.96
N GLY A 35 4.36 2.41 4.90
CA GLY A 35 4.59 0.99 5.18
C GLY A 35 3.32 0.27 5.64
N ASN A 36 2.54 0.89 6.51
CA ASN A 36 1.26 0.34 6.97
C ASN A 36 0.23 0.23 5.83
N CYS A 37 0.19 1.20 4.91
CA CYS A 37 -0.67 1.12 3.72
C CYS A 37 -0.28 -0.06 2.82
N VAL A 38 1.02 -0.22 2.55
CA VAL A 38 1.52 -1.35 1.73
C VAL A 38 1.15 -2.69 2.35
N SER A 39 1.33 -2.85 3.67
CA SER A 39 0.97 -4.08 4.40
C SER A 39 -0.53 -4.39 4.39
N LEU A 40 -1.37 -3.41 4.10
CA LEU A 40 -2.83 -3.57 3.94
C LEU A 40 -3.24 -3.68 2.46
N GLY A 41 -2.29 -3.69 1.54
CA GLY A 41 -2.57 -3.74 0.11
C GLY A 41 -3.08 -2.42 -0.49
N ILE A 42 -2.84 -1.28 0.19
CA ILE A 42 -3.27 0.04 -0.26
C ILE A 42 -2.09 0.74 -0.94
N PRO A 43 -2.12 0.96 -2.26
CA PRO A 43 -1.10 1.74 -2.95
C PRO A 43 -1.09 3.20 -2.50
N CYS A 44 0.09 3.71 -2.11
CA CYS A 44 0.34 5.12 -1.90
C CYS A 44 1.32 5.60 -2.97
N VAL A 45 0.86 6.42 -3.90
CA VAL A 45 1.67 6.93 -5.00
C VAL A 45 1.90 8.43 -4.86
N THR A 46 3.09 8.89 -5.18
CA THR A 46 3.43 10.31 -5.15
C THR A 46 3.38 10.91 -6.55
N ALA A 47 2.95 12.16 -6.63
CA ALA A 47 2.95 12.96 -7.85
C ALA A 47 3.50 14.36 -7.59
N ALA A 48 3.80 15.11 -8.65
CA ALA A 48 4.25 16.47 -8.52
C ALA A 48 3.16 17.35 -7.87
N PRO A 49 3.52 18.38 -7.07
CA PRO A 49 2.53 19.23 -6.39
C PRO A 49 1.50 19.88 -7.33
N ALA A 50 1.90 20.21 -8.56
CA ALA A 50 1.00 20.76 -9.56
C ALA A 50 -0.05 19.73 -10.02
N ASP A 51 0.37 18.48 -10.19
CA ASP A 51 -0.49 17.38 -10.64
C ASP A 51 -1.47 16.95 -9.53
N VAL A 52 -1.01 16.92 -8.28
CA VAL A 52 -1.89 16.67 -7.13
C VAL A 52 -2.99 17.74 -7.03
N ARG A 53 -2.63 19.02 -7.20
CA ARG A 53 -3.62 20.10 -7.21
C ARG A 53 -4.59 20.03 -8.39
N ALA A 54 -4.12 19.63 -9.57
CA ALA A 54 -4.98 19.42 -10.74
C ALA A 54 -5.98 18.29 -10.50
N LEU A 55 -5.53 17.17 -9.92
CA LEU A 55 -6.39 16.05 -9.54
C LEU A 55 -7.44 16.49 -8.50
N GLN A 56 -7.02 17.22 -7.46
CA GLN A 56 -7.93 17.74 -6.43
C GLN A 56 -9.01 18.66 -7.04
N ALA A 57 -8.60 19.60 -7.90
CA ALA A 57 -9.54 20.49 -8.56
C ALA A 57 -10.54 19.75 -9.48
N ALA A 58 -10.09 18.70 -10.14
CA ALA A 58 -10.97 17.86 -10.97
C ALA A 58 -12.00 17.10 -10.12
N VAL A 59 -11.59 16.53 -8.99
CA VAL A 59 -12.49 15.83 -8.06
C VAL A 59 -13.43 16.80 -7.36
N ASP A 60 -12.98 18.01 -7.02
CA ASP A 60 -13.84 19.05 -6.44
C ASP A 60 -14.92 19.52 -7.43
N ALA A 61 -14.59 19.57 -8.72
CA ALA A 61 -15.54 19.93 -9.78
C ALA A 61 -16.55 18.80 -10.08
N ASP A 62 -16.12 17.56 -10.00
CA ASP A 62 -16.96 16.37 -10.19
C ASP A 62 -16.61 15.30 -9.15
N PRO A 63 -17.32 15.23 -8.01
CA PRO A 63 -17.08 14.22 -6.98
C PRO A 63 -17.34 12.77 -7.41
N ALA A 64 -17.99 12.56 -8.56
CA ALA A 64 -18.21 11.24 -9.15
C ALA A 64 -17.13 10.86 -10.17
N LEU A 65 -16.13 11.71 -10.37
CA LEU A 65 -15.03 11.47 -11.29
C LEU A 65 -14.27 10.19 -10.94
N GLU A 66 -14.21 9.28 -11.90
CA GLU A 66 -13.42 8.05 -11.75
C GLU A 66 -11.92 8.35 -11.88
N VAL A 67 -11.15 7.90 -10.90
CA VAL A 67 -9.69 8.01 -10.88
C VAL A 67 -9.07 6.61 -10.93
N THR A 68 -8.30 6.33 -11.97
CA THR A 68 -7.58 5.05 -12.12
C THR A 68 -6.11 5.24 -11.82
N VAL A 69 -5.56 4.46 -10.86
CA VAL A 69 -4.13 4.41 -10.58
C VAL A 69 -3.55 3.13 -11.16
N ASP A 70 -2.68 3.28 -12.15
CA ASP A 70 -1.99 2.19 -12.85
C ASP A 70 -0.56 2.08 -12.32
N LEU A 71 -0.29 1.03 -11.54
CA LEU A 71 1.03 0.79 -10.94
C LEU A 71 2.05 0.25 -11.95
N GLU A 72 1.62 -0.43 -13.02
CA GLU A 72 2.52 -0.92 -14.06
C GLU A 72 3.01 0.24 -14.92
N ALA A 73 2.07 1.06 -15.42
CA ALA A 73 2.37 2.23 -16.23
C ALA A 73 2.92 3.41 -15.40
N LYS A 74 2.84 3.36 -14.06
CA LYS A 74 3.18 4.47 -13.14
C LYS A 74 2.43 5.74 -13.48
N ARG A 75 1.11 5.63 -13.69
CA ARG A 75 0.23 6.73 -14.07
C ARG A 75 -1.07 6.74 -13.27
N ALA A 76 -1.58 7.95 -13.02
CA ALA A 76 -2.96 8.13 -12.59
C ALA A 76 -3.74 8.85 -13.69
N ARG A 77 -4.93 8.34 -14.00
CA ARG A 77 -5.83 8.87 -15.04
C ARG A 77 -7.13 9.35 -14.42
N PHE A 78 -7.62 10.49 -14.84
CA PHE A 78 -8.87 11.07 -14.40
C PHE A 78 -9.45 11.97 -15.50
N GLY A 79 -10.69 11.71 -15.90
CA GLY A 79 -11.27 12.33 -17.10
C GLY A 79 -10.36 12.11 -18.32
N ASP A 80 -10.06 13.21 -19.04
CA ASP A 80 -9.16 13.20 -20.19
C ASP A 80 -7.69 13.45 -19.82
N GLN A 81 -7.37 13.53 -18.52
CA GLN A 81 -6.02 13.83 -18.02
C GLN A 81 -5.30 12.59 -17.54
N SER A 82 -3.97 12.63 -17.62
CA SER A 82 -3.09 11.62 -17.08
C SER A 82 -1.86 12.29 -16.47
N ILE A 83 -1.49 11.86 -15.27
CA ILE A 83 -0.31 12.36 -14.56
C ILE A 83 0.64 11.21 -14.27
N ASP A 84 1.94 11.50 -14.20
CA ASP A 84 2.94 10.53 -13.80
C ASP A 84 2.95 10.38 -12.26
N VAL A 85 2.97 9.14 -11.80
CA VAL A 85 3.04 8.83 -10.38
C VAL A 85 4.27 7.99 -10.07
N GLN A 86 4.75 8.09 -8.85
CA GLN A 86 5.93 7.36 -8.40
C GLN A 86 5.61 6.54 -7.14
N MET A 87 6.29 5.41 -7.03
CA MET A 87 6.26 4.52 -5.88
C MET A 87 7.59 3.78 -5.81
N PRO A 88 8.15 3.49 -4.61
CA PRO A 88 9.32 2.65 -4.47
C PRO A 88 9.13 1.29 -5.15
N ASP A 89 10.10 0.85 -5.95
CA ASP A 89 9.96 -0.36 -6.78
C ASP A 89 9.71 -1.63 -5.97
N GLY A 90 10.29 -1.74 -4.76
CA GLY A 90 10.04 -2.86 -3.86
C GLY A 90 8.56 -2.97 -3.45
N ALA A 91 7.98 -1.87 -2.96
CA ALA A 91 6.57 -1.82 -2.58
C ALA A 91 5.64 -2.04 -3.78
N ARG A 92 5.99 -1.44 -4.93
CA ARG A 92 5.25 -1.65 -6.18
C ARG A 92 5.24 -3.11 -6.60
N GLY A 93 6.41 -3.78 -6.54
CA GLY A 93 6.53 -5.20 -6.84
C GLY A 93 5.70 -6.09 -5.91
N GLN A 94 5.67 -5.79 -4.61
CA GLN A 94 4.83 -6.49 -3.63
C GLN A 94 3.33 -6.38 -3.97
N LEU A 95 2.86 -5.17 -4.28
CA LEU A 95 1.46 -4.94 -4.63
C LEU A 95 1.07 -5.62 -5.95
N LEU A 96 1.90 -5.53 -6.98
CA LEU A 96 1.65 -6.16 -8.29
C LEU A 96 1.67 -7.69 -8.22
N SER A 97 2.53 -8.27 -7.38
CA SER A 97 2.61 -9.73 -7.21
C SER A 97 1.58 -10.29 -6.22
N GLY A 98 0.84 -9.44 -5.50
CA GLY A 98 -0.05 -9.86 -4.42
C GLY A 98 0.68 -10.32 -3.14
N ARG A 99 2.00 -10.16 -3.05
CA ARG A 99 2.84 -10.58 -1.91
C ARG A 99 3.07 -9.46 -0.88
N TRP A 100 2.07 -8.65 -0.67
CA TRP A 100 2.08 -7.58 0.33
C TRP A 100 1.63 -8.06 1.72
N ASP A 101 0.93 -9.19 1.80
CA ASP A 101 0.50 -9.80 3.06
C ASP A 101 1.59 -10.74 3.60
N SER A 102 2.37 -10.23 4.57
CA SER A 102 3.42 -11.01 5.23
C SER A 102 2.88 -12.20 6.02
N THR A 103 1.63 -12.16 6.47
CA THR A 103 1.00 -13.28 7.19
C THR A 103 0.69 -14.43 6.24
N ALA A 104 0.19 -14.12 5.04
CA ALA A 104 -0.02 -15.13 4.00
C ALA A 104 1.31 -15.78 3.59
N GLU A 105 2.38 -15.00 3.43
CA GLU A 105 3.72 -15.50 3.10
C GLU A 105 4.31 -16.40 4.21
N LEU A 106 4.07 -16.07 5.49
CA LEU A 106 4.45 -16.92 6.62
C LEU A 106 3.64 -18.22 6.66
N LEU A 107 2.35 -18.19 6.33
CA LEU A 107 1.49 -19.37 6.26
C LEU A 107 1.91 -20.32 5.14
N ASP A 108 2.37 -19.81 4.00
CA ASP A 108 2.92 -20.62 2.91
C ASP A 108 4.17 -21.39 3.34
N GLY A 109 4.94 -20.86 4.30
CA GLY A 109 6.12 -21.52 4.88
C GLY A 109 5.82 -22.54 5.98
N LYS A 110 4.55 -22.74 6.37
CA LYS A 110 4.15 -23.57 7.53
C LYS A 110 4.66 -25.00 7.46
N ASP A 111 4.69 -25.60 6.29
CA ASP A 111 5.11 -26.97 6.08
C ASP A 111 6.63 -27.17 6.32
N GLN A 112 7.40 -26.08 6.37
CA GLN A 112 8.83 -26.10 6.68
C GLN A 112 9.11 -26.02 8.19
N LEU A 113 8.14 -25.64 9.01
CA LEU A 113 8.30 -25.49 10.47
C LEU A 113 8.80 -26.76 11.17
N PRO A 114 8.29 -27.98 10.92
CA PRO A 114 8.79 -29.19 11.57
C PRO A 114 10.30 -29.39 11.34
N ARG A 115 10.76 -29.17 10.10
CA ARG A 115 12.17 -29.31 9.73
C ARG A 115 13.08 -28.31 10.47
N VAL A 116 12.60 -27.08 10.68
CA VAL A 116 13.35 -26.05 11.40
C VAL A 116 13.35 -26.34 12.90
N THR A 117 12.20 -26.72 13.46
CA THR A 117 12.07 -27.00 14.90
C THR A 117 12.88 -28.20 15.38
N GLU A 118 13.09 -29.23 14.54
CA GLU A 118 13.95 -30.38 14.83
C GLU A 118 15.40 -29.96 15.14
N HIS A 119 15.86 -28.86 14.57
CA HIS A 119 17.24 -28.37 14.72
C HIS A 119 17.38 -27.30 15.83
N LEU A 120 16.29 -26.89 16.47
CA LEU A 120 16.31 -25.88 17.50
C LEU A 120 16.32 -26.53 18.90
N PRO A 121 17.40 -26.35 19.71
CA PRO A 121 17.57 -27.02 20.99
C PRO A 121 16.41 -26.83 21.97
N TYR A 122 15.80 -25.64 21.99
CA TYR A 122 14.70 -25.30 22.89
C TYR A 122 13.38 -25.99 22.53
N PHE A 123 13.19 -26.43 21.28
CA PHE A 123 12.06 -27.30 20.89
C PHE A 123 12.36 -28.77 21.18
N ALA A 124 13.62 -29.18 21.19
CA ALA A 124 14.09 -30.51 21.53
C ALA A 124 14.36 -30.72 23.04
N HIS A 125 13.82 -29.85 23.91
CA HIS A 125 14.05 -29.88 25.36
C HIS A 125 15.53 -29.86 25.74
N TRP A 126 16.39 -29.16 24.99
CA TRP A 126 17.83 -29.04 25.20
C TRP A 126 18.58 -30.39 25.22
N ARG A 127 18.11 -31.36 24.45
CA ARG A 127 18.74 -32.66 24.26
C ARG A 127 19.80 -32.64 23.18
#